data_b1cc842d3b62d8647917071d542370f6
#
_entry.id   b1cc842d3b62d8647917071d542370f6
#
_cell.length_a   1.000
_cell.length_b   1.000
_cell.length_c   1.000
_cell.angle_alpha   90.00
_cell.angle_beta   90.00
_cell.angle_gamma   90.00
#
_symmetry.space_group_name_H-M   'P 1'
#
loop_
_entity.id
_entity.type
_entity.pdbx_description
1 polymer ?
#
loop_
_entity_poly.entity_id
_entity_poly.type
_entity_poly.pdbx_seq_one_letter_code
_entity_poly.pdbx_strand_id
1 'polypeptide(L)'
;MYELKNKSLEISKVFKDSTNYKDFKDYLYNNKYNLLGFNSSYKIFKGYKELEYTTGILYLQPSDHVAAKTLCPMAELSGCKDPCLRVSGRLGMNNAQLAMARRTVQYLQDPDGFKDRLRTEILKNEKDKYCIRLNGTSDIDWSDLIGSLPNIQFYDYSKVLKRAIKNNLPNYHLTYSASFNNLQSIE
;
A
#
# COMPACT_ATOMS: atom_id res chain seq x y z
N MET A 1 -19.82 5.52 7.10
CA MET A 1 -19.72 4.20 6.42
C MET A 1 -19.43 4.50 4.96
N TYR A 2 -18.20 4.20 4.47
CA TYR A 2 -17.86 4.42 3.07
C TYR A 2 -18.63 3.38 2.23
N GLU A 3 -19.46 3.82 1.28
CA GLU A 3 -20.06 2.91 0.32
C GLU A 3 -18.95 2.23 -0.49
N LEU A 4 -18.87 0.93 -0.36
CA LEU A 4 -18.09 0.11 -1.28
C LEU A 4 -18.73 0.28 -2.66
N LYS A 5 -18.02 0.87 -3.62
CA LYS A 5 -18.53 1.02 -4.99
C LYS A 5 -18.97 -0.34 -5.53
N ASN A 6 -19.99 -0.35 -6.39
CA ASN A 6 -20.49 -1.55 -7.09
C ASN A 6 -19.40 -2.32 -7.90
N LYS A 7 -18.20 -1.76 -8.11
CA LYS A 7 -17.00 -2.47 -8.58
C LYS A 7 -16.39 -3.42 -7.53
N SER A 8 -16.79 -3.33 -6.26
CA SER A 8 -16.56 -4.43 -5.31
C SER A 8 -17.22 -5.73 -5.77
N LEU A 9 -18.12 -5.66 -6.78
CA LEU A 9 -18.66 -6.83 -7.48
C LEU A 9 -17.58 -7.66 -8.19
N GLU A 10 -16.48 -7.10 -8.65
CA GLU A 10 -15.38 -7.90 -9.21
C GLU A 10 -14.62 -8.61 -8.09
N ILE A 11 -14.42 -7.98 -6.96
CA ILE A 11 -13.85 -8.61 -5.77
C ILE A 11 -14.84 -9.62 -5.21
N SER A 12 -16.15 -9.34 -5.21
CA SER A 12 -17.18 -10.28 -4.79
C SER A 12 -17.39 -11.41 -5.80
N LYS A 13 -17.11 -11.24 -7.09
CA LYS A 13 -17.11 -12.33 -8.08
C LYS A 13 -15.99 -13.33 -7.80
N VAL A 14 -14.84 -12.87 -7.34
CA VAL A 14 -13.74 -13.75 -6.90
C VAL A 14 -14.14 -14.57 -5.66
N PHE A 15 -15.05 -14.05 -4.82
CA PHE A 15 -15.60 -14.77 -3.67
C PHE A 15 -16.84 -15.62 -3.98
N LYS A 16 -17.53 -15.36 -5.08
CA LYS A 16 -18.77 -16.09 -5.42
C LYS A 16 -18.57 -17.60 -5.62
N ASP A 17 -17.34 -18.02 -5.90
CA ASP A 17 -17.06 -19.45 -6.12
C ASP A 17 -16.75 -20.22 -4.84
N SER A 18 -16.72 -19.61 -3.66
CA SER A 18 -16.28 -20.33 -2.47
C SER A 18 -17.04 -20.10 -1.16
N THR A 19 -17.78 -19.00 -0.93
CA THR A 19 -18.43 -18.80 0.38
C THR A 19 -19.47 -17.69 0.43
N ASN A 20 -20.32 -17.76 1.42
CA ASN A 20 -21.38 -16.86 1.82
C ASN A 20 -20.89 -15.39 1.97
N TYR A 21 -21.69 -14.40 1.54
CA TYR A 21 -21.43 -12.95 1.70
C TYR A 21 -21.09 -12.52 3.13
N LYS A 22 -21.55 -13.26 4.14
CA LYS A 22 -21.18 -13.06 5.54
C LYS A 22 -19.68 -13.29 5.76
N ASP A 23 -19.14 -14.37 5.21
CA ASP A 23 -17.72 -14.73 5.36
C ASP A 23 -16.80 -13.71 4.70
N PHE A 24 -17.28 -13.08 3.61
CA PHE A 24 -16.57 -11.98 2.95
C PHE A 24 -16.50 -10.72 3.84
N LYS A 25 -17.61 -10.34 4.48
CA LYS A 25 -17.60 -9.24 5.44
C LYS A 25 -16.69 -9.54 6.61
N ASP A 26 -16.81 -10.73 7.19
CA ASP A 26 -15.97 -11.16 8.31
C ASP A 26 -14.49 -11.15 7.95
N TYR A 27 -14.15 -11.54 6.72
CA TYR A 27 -12.79 -11.44 6.19
C TYR A 27 -12.30 -9.99 6.04
N LEU A 28 -13.11 -9.10 5.48
CA LEU A 28 -12.73 -7.69 5.30
C LEU A 28 -12.43 -6.99 6.62
N TYR A 29 -13.16 -7.32 7.68
CA TYR A 29 -13.00 -6.73 9.01
C TYR A 29 -12.08 -7.51 9.95
N ASN A 30 -11.51 -8.62 9.48
CA ASN A 30 -10.66 -9.47 10.31
C ASN A 30 -9.28 -8.86 10.54
N ASN A 31 -9.03 -8.42 11.75
CA ASN A 31 -7.79 -7.79 12.18
C ASN A 31 -6.64 -8.77 12.51
N LYS A 32 -6.86 -10.08 12.39
CA LYS A 32 -5.85 -11.11 12.72
C LYS A 32 -4.76 -11.25 11.63
N TYR A 33 -5.02 -10.77 10.41
CA TYR A 33 -4.06 -10.89 9.32
C TYR A 33 -3.02 -9.77 9.36
N ASN A 34 -1.78 -10.10 9.03
CA ASN A 34 -0.69 -9.14 8.90
C ASN A 34 -0.99 -8.07 7.85
N LEU A 35 -0.52 -6.85 8.13
CA LEU A 35 -0.61 -5.70 7.21
C LEU A 35 0.56 -5.71 6.23
N LEU A 36 1.76 -6.08 6.69
CA LEU A 36 2.98 -6.10 5.89
C LEU A 36 3.21 -7.45 5.22
N GLY A 37 3.76 -7.41 4.00
CA GLY A 37 4.35 -8.55 3.33
C GLY A 37 5.87 -8.44 3.36
N PHE A 38 6.57 -9.45 3.88
CA PHE A 38 8.03 -9.46 3.94
C PHE A 38 8.62 -10.26 2.79
N ASN A 39 9.66 -9.71 2.15
CA ASN A 39 10.41 -10.34 1.05
C ASN A 39 9.50 -10.92 -0.06
N SER A 40 8.37 -10.25 -0.29
CA SER A 40 7.23 -10.78 -1.07
C SER A 40 7.42 -10.80 -2.58
N SER A 41 8.45 -10.13 -3.12
CA SER A 41 8.76 -10.12 -4.56
C SER A 41 10.17 -10.62 -4.83
N TYR A 42 10.42 -11.14 -6.05
CA TYR A 42 11.75 -11.63 -6.44
C TYR A 42 12.83 -10.55 -6.31
N LYS A 43 12.56 -9.32 -6.69
CA LYS A 43 13.50 -8.19 -6.55
C LYS A 43 13.86 -7.92 -5.09
N ILE A 44 12.88 -7.91 -4.21
CA ILE A 44 13.09 -7.73 -2.77
C ILE A 44 13.85 -8.92 -2.19
N PHE A 45 13.50 -10.13 -2.59
CA PHE A 45 14.19 -11.34 -2.14
C PHE A 45 15.65 -11.40 -2.62
N LYS A 46 15.94 -10.91 -3.84
CA LYS A 46 17.30 -10.76 -4.34
C LYS A 46 18.09 -9.78 -3.48
N GLY A 47 17.54 -8.60 -3.17
CA GLY A 47 18.17 -7.65 -2.28
C GLY A 47 18.41 -8.21 -0.86
N TYR A 48 17.49 -9.02 -0.33
CA TYR A 48 17.71 -9.74 0.91
C TYR A 48 18.90 -10.70 0.84
N LYS A 49 19.03 -11.48 -0.25
CA LYS A 49 20.16 -12.40 -0.42
C LYS A 49 21.52 -11.69 -0.56
N GLU A 50 21.53 -10.54 -1.23
CA GLU A 50 22.78 -9.80 -1.51
C GLU A 50 23.20 -8.88 -0.36
N LEU A 51 22.26 -8.23 0.29
CA LEU A 51 22.49 -7.15 1.27
C LEU A 51 21.96 -7.48 2.67
N GLU A 52 21.26 -8.60 2.83
CA GLU A 52 20.62 -9.07 4.05
C GLU A 52 19.50 -8.14 4.59
N TYR A 53 19.11 -7.13 3.81
CA TYR A 53 18.01 -6.22 4.20
C TYR A 53 16.67 -6.92 4.13
N THR A 54 15.97 -6.96 5.25
CA THR A 54 14.56 -7.38 5.29
C THR A 54 13.67 -6.20 4.95
N THR A 55 12.85 -6.35 3.92
CA THR A 55 11.91 -5.31 3.51
C THR A 55 10.47 -5.71 3.80
N GLY A 56 9.78 -4.92 4.62
CA GLY A 56 8.34 -5.01 4.82
C GLY A 56 7.60 -4.06 3.88
N ILE A 57 6.58 -4.56 3.17
CA ILE A 57 5.82 -3.75 2.21
C ILE A 57 4.34 -3.79 2.55
N LEU A 58 3.71 -2.61 2.62
CA LEU A 58 2.26 -2.47 2.69
C LEU A 58 1.69 -2.34 1.27
N TYR A 59 0.76 -3.23 0.93
CA TYR A 59 0.01 -3.18 -0.32
C TYR A 59 -1.46 -2.88 -0.03
N LEU A 60 -1.94 -1.72 -0.51
CA LEU A 60 -3.34 -1.32 -0.51
C LEU A 60 -3.89 -1.33 -1.94
N GLN A 61 -5.20 -1.39 -2.11
CA GLN A 61 -5.81 -1.19 -3.43
C GLN A 61 -5.57 0.25 -3.88
N PRO A 62 -4.93 0.44 -5.03
CA PRO A 62 -4.62 1.78 -5.54
C PRO A 62 -5.86 2.47 -6.08
N SER A 63 -5.74 3.80 -6.25
CA SER A 63 -6.79 4.64 -6.82
C SER A 63 -8.13 4.46 -6.10
N ASP A 64 -9.24 4.40 -6.85
CA ASP A 64 -10.62 4.28 -6.38
C ASP A 64 -11.21 2.89 -6.63
N HIS A 65 -10.38 1.86 -6.71
CA HIS A 65 -10.82 0.50 -7.08
C HIS A 65 -11.70 -0.19 -6.02
N VAL A 66 -11.59 0.18 -4.76
CA VAL A 66 -12.38 -0.42 -3.66
C VAL A 66 -13.40 0.55 -3.10
N ALA A 67 -13.07 1.83 -3.03
CA ALA A 67 -13.92 2.85 -2.45
C ALA A 67 -13.97 4.10 -3.34
N ALA A 68 -14.91 5.02 -3.04
CA ALA A 68 -15.01 6.30 -3.75
C ALA A 68 -13.79 7.22 -3.52
N LYS A 69 -13.05 7.01 -2.43
CA LYS A 69 -11.85 7.77 -2.10
C LYS A 69 -10.62 7.16 -2.77
N THR A 70 -9.93 7.96 -3.56
CA THR A 70 -8.68 7.51 -4.19
C THR A 70 -7.54 7.44 -3.18
N LEU A 71 -6.72 6.38 -3.28
CA LEU A 71 -5.46 6.24 -2.55
C LEU A 71 -4.24 6.61 -3.41
N CYS A 72 -4.46 7.10 -4.63
CA CYS A 72 -3.42 7.55 -5.57
C CYS A 72 -3.88 8.88 -6.20
N PRO A 73 -3.65 10.03 -5.57
CA PRO A 73 -4.21 11.32 -6.02
C PRO A 73 -3.78 11.71 -7.45
N MET A 74 -2.60 11.26 -7.89
CA MET A 74 -2.05 11.59 -9.21
C MET A 74 -2.28 10.49 -10.27
N ALA A 75 -3.08 9.45 -9.97
CA ALA A 75 -3.20 8.28 -10.84
C ALA A 75 -3.73 8.61 -12.24
N GLU A 76 -4.71 9.49 -12.35
CA GLU A 76 -5.29 9.92 -13.63
C GLU A 76 -4.33 10.82 -14.40
N LEU A 77 -3.85 11.88 -13.75
CA LEU A 77 -2.91 12.84 -14.36
C LEU A 77 -1.63 12.16 -14.84
N SER A 78 -1.12 11.20 -14.10
CA SER A 78 0.11 10.46 -14.46
C SER A 78 -0.12 9.34 -15.47
N GLY A 79 -1.36 9.07 -15.89
CA GLY A 79 -1.70 7.99 -16.80
C GLY A 79 -1.43 6.58 -16.25
N CYS A 80 -1.31 6.41 -14.94
CA CYS A 80 -0.98 5.13 -14.32
C CYS A 80 -2.20 4.39 -13.71
N LYS A 81 -3.42 4.92 -13.89
CA LYS A 81 -4.64 4.31 -13.35
C LYS A 81 -4.94 2.96 -14.02
N ASP A 82 -4.91 2.93 -15.34
CA ASP A 82 -5.23 1.72 -16.12
C ASP A 82 -4.07 0.71 -16.14
N PRO A 83 -2.82 1.09 -16.49
CA PRO A 83 -1.68 0.16 -16.46
C PRO A 83 -1.11 -0.01 -15.03
N CYS A 84 -1.99 -0.15 -14.04
CA CYS A 84 -1.58 -0.18 -12.63
C CYS A 84 -0.86 -1.47 -12.25
N LEU A 85 0.19 -1.35 -11.43
CA LEU A 85 0.95 -2.48 -10.88
C LEU A 85 0.08 -3.51 -10.15
N ARG A 86 -1.11 -3.12 -9.66
CA ARG A 86 -2.04 -4.02 -8.97
C ARG A 86 -2.43 -5.25 -9.78
N VAL A 87 -2.39 -5.17 -11.12
CA VAL A 87 -2.71 -6.29 -12.02
C VAL A 87 -1.47 -7.00 -12.54
N SER A 88 -0.27 -6.59 -12.09
CA SER A 88 1.00 -7.15 -12.56
C SER A 88 1.46 -8.31 -11.71
N GLY A 89 1.86 -9.40 -12.36
CA GLY A 89 2.47 -10.56 -11.71
C GLY A 89 1.62 -11.12 -10.57
N ARG A 90 2.22 -11.39 -9.43
CA ARG A 90 1.52 -11.98 -8.27
C ARG A 90 0.48 -11.06 -7.64
N LEU A 91 0.57 -9.74 -7.85
CA LEU A 91 -0.43 -8.81 -7.34
C LEU A 91 -1.79 -8.98 -8.06
N GLY A 92 -1.79 -9.46 -9.31
CA GLY A 92 -3.02 -9.77 -10.05
C GLY A 92 -3.76 -11.04 -9.56
N MET A 93 -3.16 -11.83 -8.69
CA MET A 93 -3.81 -13.04 -8.16
C MET A 93 -4.95 -12.67 -7.21
N ASN A 94 -6.01 -13.48 -7.22
CA ASN A 94 -7.24 -13.26 -6.44
C ASN A 94 -6.97 -13.05 -4.94
N ASN A 95 -6.16 -13.89 -4.33
CA ASN A 95 -5.81 -13.77 -2.91
C ASN A 95 -5.03 -12.49 -2.59
N ALA A 96 -4.16 -12.02 -3.48
CA ALA A 96 -3.46 -10.74 -3.32
C ALA A 96 -4.43 -9.56 -3.45
N GLN A 97 -5.35 -9.61 -4.43
CA GLN A 97 -6.40 -8.60 -4.59
C GLN A 97 -7.30 -8.49 -3.35
N LEU A 98 -7.69 -9.63 -2.79
CA LEU A 98 -8.49 -9.68 -1.56
C LEU A 98 -7.74 -9.13 -0.35
N ALA A 99 -6.47 -9.47 -0.19
CA ALA A 99 -5.64 -8.96 0.89
C ALA A 99 -5.45 -7.44 0.80
N MET A 100 -5.25 -6.89 -0.41
CA MET A 100 -5.20 -5.45 -0.64
C MET A 100 -6.54 -4.78 -0.35
N ALA A 101 -7.65 -5.36 -0.81
CA ALA A 101 -9.00 -4.83 -0.57
C ALA A 101 -9.31 -4.77 0.94
N ARG A 102 -9.02 -5.83 1.69
CA ARG A 102 -9.22 -5.89 3.13
C ARG A 102 -8.45 -4.78 3.85
N ARG A 103 -7.17 -4.64 3.59
CA ARG A 103 -6.33 -3.59 4.21
C ARG A 103 -6.86 -2.19 3.88
N THR A 104 -7.30 -1.98 2.63
CA THR A 104 -7.86 -0.71 2.19
C THR A 104 -9.15 -0.37 2.91
N VAL A 105 -10.07 -1.32 3.06
CA VAL A 105 -11.32 -1.13 3.80
C VAL A 105 -11.02 -0.78 5.26
N GLN A 106 -10.12 -1.51 5.91
CA GLN A 106 -9.72 -1.25 7.29
C GLN A 106 -9.09 0.15 7.45
N TYR A 107 -8.18 0.53 6.55
CA TYR A 107 -7.56 1.86 6.55
C TYR A 107 -8.60 2.99 6.37
N LEU A 108 -9.54 2.83 5.44
CA LEU A 108 -10.53 3.87 5.17
C LEU A 108 -11.58 4.01 6.28
N GLN A 109 -11.85 2.95 7.03
CA GLN A 109 -12.82 2.95 8.12
C GLN A 109 -12.27 3.51 9.40
N ASP A 110 -11.04 3.15 9.73
CA ASP A 110 -10.34 3.56 10.95
C ASP A 110 -8.87 3.82 10.62
N PRO A 111 -8.54 4.99 10.06
CA PRO A 111 -7.17 5.33 9.68
C PRO A 111 -6.20 5.32 10.87
N ASP A 112 -6.64 5.79 12.03
CA ASP A 112 -5.78 5.93 13.21
C ASP A 112 -5.52 4.56 13.86
N GLY A 113 -6.54 3.76 14.07
CA GLY A 113 -6.36 2.38 14.55
C GLY A 113 -5.57 1.51 13.57
N PHE A 114 -5.72 1.76 12.24
CA PHE A 114 -4.88 1.10 11.24
C PHE A 114 -3.40 1.50 11.37
N LYS A 115 -3.10 2.80 11.56
CA LYS A 115 -1.73 3.29 11.77
C LYS A 115 -1.13 2.71 13.05
N ASP A 116 -1.89 2.59 14.13
CA ASP A 116 -1.42 2.02 15.40
C ASP A 116 -1.10 0.52 15.29
N ARG A 117 -1.93 -0.22 14.58
CA ARG A 117 -1.64 -1.63 14.25
C ARG A 117 -0.40 -1.76 13.38
N LEU A 118 -0.27 -0.89 12.37
CA LEU A 118 0.88 -0.89 11.48
C LEU A 118 2.17 -0.55 12.22
N ARG A 119 2.14 0.44 13.12
CA ARG A 119 3.25 0.77 14.02
C ARG A 119 3.65 -0.44 14.87
N THR A 120 2.67 -1.09 15.50
CA THR A 120 2.90 -2.29 16.32
C THR A 120 3.54 -3.42 15.51
N GLU A 121 3.05 -3.65 14.28
CA GLU A 121 3.59 -4.70 13.41
C GLU A 121 5.01 -4.38 12.92
N ILE A 122 5.31 -3.10 12.62
CA ILE A 122 6.64 -2.64 12.23
C ILE A 122 7.63 -2.91 13.38
N LEU A 123 7.34 -2.44 14.58
CA LEU A 123 8.21 -2.60 15.76
C LEU A 123 8.39 -4.08 16.16
N LYS A 124 7.33 -4.89 16.06
CA LYS A 124 7.41 -6.33 16.36
C LYS A 124 8.38 -7.08 15.43
N ASN A 125 8.56 -6.59 14.20
CA ASN A 125 9.42 -7.21 13.18
C ASN A 125 10.77 -6.49 13.01
N GLU A 126 11.05 -5.49 13.85
CA GLU A 126 12.30 -4.74 13.83
C GLU A 126 13.50 -5.65 14.07
N LYS A 127 14.54 -5.43 13.30
CA LYS A 127 15.82 -6.13 13.39
C LYS A 127 16.90 -5.36 12.64
N ASP A 128 18.14 -5.81 12.75
CA ASP A 128 19.23 -5.27 11.94
C ASP A 128 18.91 -5.37 10.45
N LYS A 129 19.34 -4.36 9.68
CA LYS A 129 19.13 -4.30 8.23
C LYS A 129 17.63 -4.45 7.87
N TYR A 130 16.82 -3.57 8.44
CA TYR A 130 15.36 -3.55 8.28
C TYR A 130 14.90 -2.27 7.59
N CYS A 131 14.02 -2.37 6.62
CA CYS A 131 13.40 -1.23 5.96
C CYS A 131 11.95 -1.49 5.59
N ILE A 132 11.17 -0.40 5.49
CA ILE A 132 9.72 -0.45 5.25
C ILE A 132 9.36 0.38 4.01
N ARG A 133 8.45 -0.15 3.21
CA ARG A 133 7.78 0.54 2.11
C ARG A 133 6.27 0.55 2.35
N LEU A 134 5.70 1.73 2.58
CA LEU A 134 4.27 1.87 2.91
C LEU A 134 3.38 2.08 1.67
N ASN A 135 3.95 2.55 0.58
CA ASN A 135 3.24 2.74 -0.68
C ASN A 135 3.65 1.69 -1.73
N GLY A 136 3.40 0.41 -1.44
CA GLY A 136 3.66 -0.67 -2.40
C GLY A 136 2.84 -0.53 -3.69
N THR A 137 1.58 -0.10 -3.57
CA THR A 137 0.63 0.11 -4.67
C THR A 137 -0.25 1.35 -4.49
N SER A 138 -0.07 2.12 -3.43
CA SER A 138 -0.77 3.38 -3.13
C SER A 138 0.19 4.57 -3.21
N ASP A 139 -0.33 5.78 -2.99
CA ASP A 139 0.45 7.02 -2.87
C ASP A 139 -0.18 7.91 -1.79
N ILE A 140 -0.12 7.40 -0.55
CA ILE A 140 -0.65 8.04 0.67
C ILE A 140 0.48 8.78 1.37
N ASP A 141 0.14 9.86 2.05
CA ASP A 141 1.07 10.54 2.97
C ASP A 141 1.12 9.79 4.32
N TRP A 142 2.29 9.24 4.63
CA TRP A 142 2.57 8.53 5.87
C TRP A 142 3.55 9.29 6.78
N SER A 143 3.80 10.57 6.51
CA SER A 143 4.84 11.37 7.21
C SER A 143 4.69 11.34 8.72
N ASP A 144 3.46 11.42 9.25
CA ASP A 144 3.20 11.35 10.70
C ASP A 144 3.63 10.02 11.31
N LEU A 145 3.27 8.90 10.66
CA LEU A 145 3.66 7.57 11.12
C LEU A 145 5.18 7.38 11.04
N ILE A 146 5.78 7.77 9.92
CA ILE A 146 7.23 7.65 9.67
C ILE A 146 8.01 8.48 10.68
N GLY A 147 7.60 9.73 10.92
CA GLY A 147 8.23 10.61 11.90
C GLY A 147 8.13 10.08 13.34
N SER A 148 7.11 9.29 13.66
CA SER A 148 6.97 8.64 14.96
C SER A 148 7.88 7.40 15.16
N LEU A 149 8.61 6.98 14.13
CA LEU A 149 9.48 5.80 14.13
C LEU A 149 10.90 6.16 13.63
N PRO A 150 11.63 7.07 14.30
CA PRO A 150 12.87 7.65 13.78
C PRO A 150 13.99 6.64 13.56
N ASN A 151 13.98 5.51 14.23
CA ASN A 151 14.99 4.45 14.12
C ASN A 151 14.74 3.45 12.98
N ILE A 152 13.56 3.50 12.36
CA ILE A 152 13.21 2.62 11.25
C ILE A 152 13.46 3.33 9.92
N GLN A 153 14.16 2.67 9.00
CA GLN A 153 14.38 3.19 7.66
C GLN A 153 13.15 2.96 6.78
N PHE A 154 12.65 4.02 6.16
CA PHE A 154 11.56 3.98 5.18
C PHE A 154 12.04 4.40 3.81
N TYR A 155 11.41 3.86 2.76
CA TYR A 155 11.57 4.33 1.39
C TYR A 155 10.29 4.15 0.60
N ASP A 156 10.00 5.09 -0.30
CA ASP A 156 8.84 5.02 -1.19
C ASP A 156 9.06 5.78 -2.49
N TYR A 157 8.10 5.63 -3.38
CA TYR A 157 7.97 6.40 -4.61
C TYR A 157 6.65 7.15 -4.58
N SER A 158 6.65 8.43 -4.93
CA SER A 158 5.44 9.25 -5.02
C SER A 158 5.36 9.94 -6.37
N LYS A 159 4.16 10.05 -6.91
CA LYS A 159 3.85 10.90 -8.06
C LYS A 159 3.44 12.32 -7.66
N VAL A 160 3.39 12.60 -6.37
CA VAL A 160 3.14 13.94 -5.82
C VAL A 160 4.47 14.65 -5.63
N LEU A 161 4.90 15.45 -6.61
CA LEU A 161 6.19 16.17 -6.59
C LEU A 161 6.37 16.99 -5.32
N LYS A 162 5.36 17.75 -4.92
CA LYS A 162 5.38 18.60 -3.73
C LYS A 162 5.69 17.82 -2.44
N ARG A 163 5.26 16.56 -2.36
CA ARG A 163 5.57 15.68 -1.22
C ARG A 163 7.04 15.29 -1.21
N ALA A 164 7.59 14.92 -2.37
CA ALA A 164 9.01 14.58 -2.48
C ALA A 164 9.94 15.76 -2.16
N ILE A 165 9.59 16.98 -2.63
CA ILE A 165 10.37 18.20 -2.34
C ILE A 165 10.31 18.58 -0.85
N LYS A 166 9.14 18.44 -0.21
CA LYS A 166 8.94 18.82 1.19
C LYS A 166 9.40 17.77 2.20
N ASN A 167 9.75 16.57 1.74
CA ASN A 167 10.21 15.53 2.65
C ASN A 167 11.53 15.94 3.31
N ASN A 168 11.50 16.04 4.63
CA ASN A 168 12.66 16.39 5.47
C ASN A 168 12.91 15.36 6.58
N LEU A 169 12.23 14.21 6.53
CA LEU A 169 12.40 13.15 7.50
C LEU A 169 13.70 12.38 7.20
N PRO A 170 14.67 12.34 8.15
CA PRO A 170 15.99 11.74 7.91
C PRO A 170 15.93 10.23 7.70
N ASN A 171 14.89 9.57 8.21
CA ASN A 171 14.63 8.14 8.07
C ASN A 171 13.69 7.78 6.90
N TYR A 172 13.37 8.73 6.01
CA TYR A 172 12.48 8.51 4.89
C TYR A 172 13.10 8.91 3.56
N HIS A 173 13.44 7.93 2.74
CA HIS A 173 13.88 8.16 1.37
C HIS A 173 12.69 8.15 0.42
N LEU A 174 12.24 9.33 -0.02
CA LEU A 174 11.10 9.48 -0.93
C LEU A 174 11.56 9.90 -2.32
N THR A 175 11.38 9.02 -3.29
CA THR A 175 11.74 9.27 -4.70
C THR A 175 10.54 9.77 -5.49
N TYR A 176 10.69 10.90 -6.21
CA TYR A 176 9.67 11.33 -7.16
C TYR A 176 9.63 10.40 -8.37
N SER A 177 8.46 9.85 -8.65
CA SER A 177 8.21 8.95 -9.79
C SER A 177 7.66 9.74 -10.96
N ALA A 178 8.54 10.34 -11.76
CA ALA A 178 8.17 11.09 -12.96
C ALA A 178 7.48 10.20 -14.00
N SER A 179 6.57 10.78 -14.77
CA SER A 179 5.97 10.22 -15.97
C SER A 179 5.83 11.33 -17.00
N PHE A 180 5.68 11.00 -18.27
CA PHE A 180 5.55 12.02 -19.33
C PHE A 180 4.46 13.06 -19.00
N ASN A 181 3.31 12.62 -18.50
CA ASN A 181 2.18 13.50 -18.23
C ASN A 181 2.35 14.37 -16.96
N ASN A 182 3.13 13.94 -15.97
CA ASN A 182 3.32 14.71 -14.74
C ASN A 182 4.61 15.54 -14.73
N LEU A 183 5.49 15.39 -15.72
CA LEU A 183 6.66 16.27 -15.91
C LEU A 183 6.25 17.71 -16.24
N GLN A 184 5.12 17.91 -16.93
CA GLN A 184 4.60 19.25 -17.25
C GLN A 184 4.12 20.04 -16.02
N SER A 185 4.01 19.41 -14.85
CA SER A 185 3.65 20.07 -13.59
C SER A 185 4.89 20.53 -12.79
N ILE A 186 6.09 20.45 -13.38
CA ILE A 186 7.37 20.81 -12.74
C ILE A 186 7.78 22.25 -13.08
N GLU A 187 7.13 22.87 -14.08
CA GLU A 187 7.26 24.30 -14.37
C GLU A 187 6.33 25.12 -13.47
#